data_e64f0a83f51ce072a36a6cffa99132a6
#
_entry.id   e64f0a83f51ce072a36a6cffa99132a6
#
_cell.length_a   1.000
_cell.length_b   1.000
_cell.length_c   1.000
_cell.angle_alpha   90.00
_cell.angle_beta   90.00
_cell.angle_gamma   90.00
#
_symmetry.space_group_name_H-M   'P 1'
#
loop_
_entity.id
_entity.type
_entity.pdbx_description
1 polymer ?
#
loop_
_entity_poly.entity_id
_entity_poly.type
_entity_poly.pdbx_seq_one_letter_code
_entity_poly.pdbx_strand_id
1 'polypeptide(L)'
;MSTNKFNLFLENARLLSDKFDIVPLLYGSLGLEYLTGDALGADDIDILVPRVFITERWHEFKALLEAQGYVLVDEHEHAFARDGVAYSYADIEDLESFAGIHAEDIEMHEVDGVCFMLLTLEQYLAVYQKSSKDGYRVNVRQKKDADKIRFIESKL
;
A
#
# COMPACT_ATOMS: atom_id res chain seq x y z
N MET A 1 15.60 0.68 -9.71
CA MET A 1 14.57 -0.32 -9.60
C MET A 1 14.27 -0.63 -8.15
N SER A 2 13.01 -0.86 -7.81
CA SER A 2 12.61 -1.00 -6.41
C SER A 2 12.65 -2.44 -5.88
N THR A 3 13.55 -3.26 -6.39
CA THR A 3 13.65 -4.67 -5.99
C THR A 3 13.88 -4.82 -4.49
N ASN A 4 14.75 -3.97 -3.91
CA ASN A 4 15.01 -4.03 -2.47
C ASN A 4 13.78 -3.65 -1.66
N LYS A 5 13.02 -2.66 -2.12
CA LYS A 5 11.81 -2.26 -1.43
C LYS A 5 10.74 -3.32 -1.49
N PHE A 6 10.64 -4.02 -2.61
CA PHE A 6 9.69 -5.14 -2.70
C PHE A 6 10.08 -6.26 -1.73
N ASN A 7 11.36 -6.56 -1.61
CA ASN A 7 11.82 -7.56 -0.65
C ASN A 7 11.56 -7.13 0.79
N LEU A 8 11.70 -5.83 1.08
CA LEU A 8 11.37 -5.28 2.39
C LEU A 8 9.86 -5.38 2.66
N PHE A 9 9.05 -5.17 1.63
CA PHE A 9 7.62 -5.38 1.75
C PHE A 9 7.30 -6.84 2.08
N LEU A 10 7.94 -7.79 1.38
CA LEU A 10 7.71 -9.22 1.64
C LEU A 10 8.09 -9.59 3.08
N GLU A 11 9.18 -9.04 3.59
CA GLU A 11 9.58 -9.27 4.99
C GLU A 11 8.51 -8.75 5.94
N ASN A 12 7.99 -7.55 5.69
CA ASN A 12 6.92 -6.98 6.50
C ASN A 12 5.64 -7.82 6.39
N ALA A 13 5.27 -8.23 5.19
CA ALA A 13 4.08 -9.04 4.96
C ALA A 13 4.16 -10.39 5.67
N ARG A 14 5.35 -11.01 5.68
CA ARG A 14 5.57 -12.27 6.39
C ARG A 14 5.38 -12.05 7.90
N LEU A 15 5.92 -10.98 8.44
CA LEU A 15 5.76 -10.64 9.85
C LEU A 15 4.28 -10.49 10.22
N LEU A 16 3.52 -9.74 9.42
CA LEU A 16 2.09 -9.52 9.67
C LEU A 16 1.30 -10.82 9.55
N SER A 17 1.65 -11.67 8.60
CA SER A 17 1.00 -12.96 8.42
C SER A 17 1.28 -13.88 9.61
N ASP A 18 2.52 -13.96 10.03
CA ASP A 18 2.93 -14.87 11.12
C ASP A 18 2.35 -14.47 12.47
N LYS A 19 2.22 -13.18 12.73
CA LYS A 19 1.82 -12.68 14.05
C LYS A 19 0.34 -12.35 14.17
N PHE A 20 -0.30 -11.92 13.10
CA PHE A 20 -1.69 -11.48 13.13
C PHE A 20 -2.57 -12.16 12.09
N ASP A 21 -2.01 -13.07 11.30
CA ASP A 21 -2.75 -13.72 10.21
C ASP A 21 -3.33 -12.71 9.21
N ILE A 22 -2.57 -11.63 8.96
CA ILE A 22 -2.96 -10.60 8.03
C ILE A 22 -2.42 -10.93 6.63
N VAL A 23 -3.26 -10.79 5.61
CA VAL A 23 -2.82 -10.76 4.21
C VAL A 23 -2.86 -9.29 3.78
N PRO A 24 -1.72 -8.59 3.77
CA PRO A 24 -1.72 -7.17 3.46
C PRO A 24 -1.86 -6.91 1.97
N LEU A 25 -2.31 -5.70 1.62
CA LEU A 25 -2.35 -5.26 0.23
C LEU A 25 -1.17 -4.32 -0.02
N LEU A 26 -0.37 -4.63 -1.04
CA LEU A 26 0.69 -3.73 -1.47
C LEU A 26 0.06 -2.64 -2.34
N TYR A 27 0.14 -1.39 -1.86
CA TYR A 27 -0.53 -0.26 -2.46
C TYR A 27 0.48 0.73 -3.04
N GLY A 28 0.00 1.80 -3.64
CA GLY A 28 0.83 2.89 -4.09
C GLY A 28 1.79 2.53 -5.23
N SER A 29 2.81 3.36 -5.41
CA SER A 29 3.74 3.23 -6.53
C SER A 29 4.52 1.92 -6.54
N LEU A 30 4.86 1.39 -5.38
CA LEU A 30 5.61 0.12 -5.32
C LEU A 30 4.77 -1.04 -5.86
N GLY A 31 3.47 -1.07 -5.52
CA GLY A 31 2.57 -2.08 -6.06
C GLY A 31 2.44 -1.96 -7.56
N LEU A 32 2.34 -0.74 -8.06
CA LEU A 32 2.24 -0.50 -9.49
C LEU A 32 3.53 -0.89 -10.22
N GLU A 33 4.70 -0.64 -9.61
CA GLU A 33 5.98 -1.09 -10.16
C GLU A 33 6.02 -2.62 -10.28
N TYR A 34 5.60 -3.31 -9.22
CA TYR A 34 5.59 -4.77 -9.25
C TYR A 34 4.65 -5.30 -10.34
N LEU A 35 3.47 -4.69 -10.45
CA LEU A 35 2.44 -5.12 -11.40
C LEU A 35 2.88 -4.95 -12.84
N THR A 36 3.57 -3.85 -13.16
CA THR A 36 3.94 -3.50 -14.54
C THR A 36 5.38 -3.89 -14.90
N GLY A 37 6.25 -4.06 -13.91
CA GLY A 37 7.67 -4.30 -14.15
C GLY A 37 8.45 -3.03 -14.47
N ASP A 38 7.82 -1.86 -14.42
CA ASP A 38 8.48 -0.58 -14.73
C ASP A 38 8.86 0.15 -13.44
N ALA A 39 10.02 0.81 -13.45
CA ALA A 39 10.46 1.61 -12.32
C ALA A 39 9.71 2.95 -12.33
N LEU A 40 9.11 3.30 -11.20
CA LEU A 40 8.33 4.53 -11.05
C LEU A 40 8.88 5.44 -9.94
N GLY A 41 10.07 5.13 -9.41
CA GLY A 41 10.67 5.91 -8.35
C GLY A 41 9.94 5.80 -7.03
N ALA A 42 9.42 4.62 -6.71
CA ALA A 42 8.71 4.42 -5.43
C ALA A 42 9.65 4.68 -4.26
N ASP A 43 9.28 5.63 -3.40
CA ASP A 43 10.08 6.01 -2.24
C ASP A 43 9.61 5.31 -0.97
N ASP A 44 8.31 5.10 -0.85
CA ASP A 44 7.67 4.57 0.35
C ASP A 44 7.02 3.23 0.06
N ILE A 45 6.81 2.46 1.14
CA ILE A 45 6.05 1.22 1.06
C ILE A 45 4.68 1.49 1.69
N ASP A 46 3.65 1.52 0.85
CA ASP A 46 2.28 1.77 1.28
C ASP A 46 1.53 0.44 1.39
N ILE A 47 0.97 0.17 2.56
CA ILE A 47 0.37 -1.12 2.87
C ILE A 47 -1.04 -0.90 3.42
N LEU A 48 -2.01 -1.65 2.90
CA LEU A 48 -3.36 -1.63 3.44
C LEU A 48 -3.59 -2.89 4.26
N VAL A 49 -4.21 -2.69 5.43
CA VAL A 49 -4.49 -3.77 6.39
C VAL A 49 -5.95 -3.66 6.85
N PRO A 50 -6.51 -4.73 7.46
CA PRO A 50 -7.86 -4.63 8.02
C PRO A 50 -7.96 -3.50 9.04
N ARG A 51 -9.08 -2.79 9.00
CA ARG A 51 -9.33 -1.60 9.83
C ARG A 51 -9.02 -1.80 11.31
N VAL A 52 -9.32 -2.96 11.83
CA VAL A 52 -9.17 -3.26 13.27
C VAL A 52 -7.73 -3.04 13.75
N PHE A 53 -6.74 -3.26 12.88
CA PHE A 53 -5.33 -3.16 13.27
C PHE A 53 -4.83 -1.72 13.38
N ILE A 54 -5.54 -0.77 12.79
CA ILE A 54 -5.20 0.65 12.92
C ILE A 54 -6.24 1.41 13.73
N THR A 55 -7.17 0.69 14.35
CA THR A 55 -8.17 1.25 15.27
C THR A 55 -8.13 0.53 16.62
N GLU A 56 -8.97 -0.48 16.83
CA GLU A 56 -9.11 -1.14 18.14
C GLU A 56 -7.83 -1.89 18.56
N ARG A 57 -7.11 -2.46 17.62
CA ARG A 57 -5.88 -3.21 17.90
C ARG A 57 -4.61 -2.44 17.55
N TRP A 58 -4.70 -1.12 17.46
CA TRP A 58 -3.56 -0.29 17.08
C TRP A 58 -2.37 -0.46 18.03
N HIS A 59 -2.62 -0.53 19.36
CA HIS A 59 -1.52 -0.68 20.31
C HIS A 59 -0.76 -1.99 20.10
N GLU A 60 -1.48 -3.07 19.82
CA GLU A 60 -0.83 -4.37 19.57
C GLU A 60 -0.02 -4.32 18.26
N PHE A 61 -0.60 -3.74 17.23
CA PHE A 61 0.03 -3.64 15.91
C PHE A 61 1.30 -2.81 16.00
N LYS A 62 1.22 -1.66 16.62
CA LYS A 62 2.35 -0.76 16.84
C LYS A 62 3.45 -1.46 17.66
N ALA A 63 3.09 -2.13 18.74
CA ALA A 63 4.06 -2.80 19.61
C ALA A 63 4.81 -3.90 18.86
N LEU A 64 4.12 -4.65 18.00
CA LEU A 64 4.78 -5.68 17.21
C LEU A 64 5.81 -5.06 16.27
N LEU A 65 5.44 -4.00 15.58
CA LEU A 65 6.35 -3.34 14.65
C LEU A 65 7.56 -2.75 15.37
N GLU A 66 7.33 -2.10 16.51
CA GLU A 66 8.42 -1.53 17.31
C GLU A 66 9.38 -2.60 17.79
N ALA A 67 8.84 -3.77 18.19
CA ALA A 67 9.68 -4.89 18.64
C ALA A 67 10.58 -5.42 17.51
N GLN A 68 10.22 -5.18 16.25
CA GLN A 68 10.98 -5.63 15.10
C GLN A 68 11.83 -4.51 14.49
N GLY A 69 12.00 -3.41 15.21
CA GLY A 69 12.89 -2.33 14.79
C GLY A 69 12.25 -1.26 13.94
N TYR A 70 10.93 -1.31 13.73
CA TYR A 70 10.24 -0.22 13.06
C TYR A 70 10.02 0.91 14.06
N VAL A 71 10.26 2.16 13.63
CA VAL A 71 10.13 3.34 14.48
C VAL A 71 8.96 4.17 14.00
N LEU A 72 8.02 4.45 14.90
CA LEU A 72 6.87 5.29 14.56
C LEU A 72 7.34 6.72 14.31
N VAL A 73 7.02 7.26 13.12
CA VAL A 73 7.40 8.62 12.74
C VAL A 73 6.20 9.55 12.61
N ASP A 74 5.00 9.01 12.37
CA ASP A 74 3.77 9.81 12.29
C ASP A 74 2.60 8.92 12.69
N GLU A 75 2.05 9.17 13.88
CA GLU A 75 0.95 8.37 14.40
C GLU A 75 -0.34 8.58 13.62
N HIS A 76 -0.60 9.80 13.18
CA HIS A 76 -1.80 10.11 12.41
C HIS A 76 -1.85 9.33 11.08
N GLU A 77 -0.70 9.22 10.42
CA GLU A 77 -0.58 8.51 9.16
C GLU A 77 -0.23 7.03 9.34
N HIS A 78 -0.10 6.56 10.57
CA HIS A 78 0.35 5.19 10.89
C HIS A 78 1.63 4.87 10.13
N ALA A 79 2.58 5.83 10.15
CA ALA A 79 3.82 5.74 9.38
C ALA A 79 4.99 5.39 10.26
N PHE A 80 5.79 4.45 9.79
CA PHE A 80 6.99 3.97 10.47
C PHE A 80 8.20 4.10 9.54
N ALA A 81 9.38 4.04 10.13
CA ALA A 81 10.62 3.98 9.36
C ALA A 81 11.48 2.84 9.89
N ARG A 82 12.17 2.17 8.99
CA ARG A 82 13.15 1.14 9.32
C ARG A 82 14.23 1.15 8.25
N ASP A 83 15.50 1.27 8.70
CA ASP A 83 16.66 1.31 7.79
C ASP A 83 16.51 2.36 6.68
N GLY A 84 15.96 3.52 7.03
CA GLY A 84 15.82 4.63 6.09
C GLY A 84 14.65 4.52 5.12
N VAL A 85 13.80 3.51 5.28
CA VAL A 85 12.64 3.30 4.40
C VAL A 85 11.36 3.57 5.17
N ALA A 86 10.43 4.33 4.56
CA ALA A 86 9.16 4.65 5.16
C ALA A 86 8.10 3.59 4.83
N TYR A 87 7.33 3.21 5.85
CA TYR A 87 6.22 2.27 5.73
C TYR A 87 4.96 2.95 6.26
N SER A 88 3.90 2.98 5.48
CA SER A 88 2.62 3.57 5.91
C SER A 88 1.52 2.53 5.83
N TYR A 89 0.67 2.50 6.85
CA TYR A 89 -0.43 1.53 6.94
C TYR A 89 -1.76 2.25 6.91
N ALA A 90 -2.68 1.78 6.08
CA ALA A 90 -4.00 2.36 5.95
C ALA A 90 -5.08 1.27 5.93
N ASP A 91 -6.33 1.69 5.96
CA ASP A 91 -7.49 0.81 6.07
C ASP A 91 -7.90 0.29 4.69
N ILE A 92 -7.81 -1.03 4.50
CA ILE A 92 -8.19 -1.65 3.23
C ILE A 92 -9.70 -1.47 2.93
N GLU A 93 -10.53 -1.33 3.98
CA GLU A 93 -11.97 -1.17 3.78
C GLU A 93 -12.34 0.16 3.15
N ASP A 94 -11.45 1.15 3.23
CA ASP A 94 -11.68 2.44 2.59
C ASP A 94 -11.69 2.37 1.06
N LEU A 95 -11.13 1.31 0.47
CA LEU A 95 -11.14 1.15 -0.99
C LEU A 95 -12.56 1.08 -1.54
N GLU A 96 -13.48 0.46 -0.82
CA GLU A 96 -14.87 0.36 -1.27
C GLU A 96 -15.54 1.72 -1.28
N SER A 97 -15.43 2.48 -0.19
CA SER A 97 -16.05 3.80 -0.11
C SER A 97 -15.34 4.83 -1.00
N PHE A 98 -14.02 4.71 -1.15
CA PHE A 98 -13.24 5.68 -1.91
C PHE A 98 -13.35 5.46 -3.43
N ALA A 99 -13.20 4.22 -3.88
CA ALA A 99 -13.07 3.92 -5.31
C ALA A 99 -14.00 2.80 -5.79
N GLY A 100 -14.90 2.32 -4.94
CA GLY A 100 -15.86 1.27 -5.31
C GLY A 100 -15.23 -0.11 -5.49
N ILE A 101 -14.05 -0.34 -4.94
CA ILE A 101 -13.33 -1.61 -5.07
C ILE A 101 -13.71 -2.51 -3.90
N HIS A 102 -14.35 -3.66 -4.20
CA HIS A 102 -14.76 -4.62 -3.17
C HIS A 102 -13.62 -5.60 -2.89
N ALA A 103 -13.49 -6.00 -1.62
CA ALA A 103 -12.41 -6.89 -1.18
C ALA A 103 -12.37 -8.20 -1.98
N GLU A 104 -13.54 -8.74 -2.33
CA GLU A 104 -13.63 -9.99 -3.08
C GLU A 104 -13.12 -9.89 -4.51
N ASP A 105 -12.99 -8.67 -5.04
CA ASP A 105 -12.50 -8.43 -6.40
C ASP A 105 -11.00 -8.15 -6.45
N ILE A 106 -10.33 -8.17 -5.30
CA ILE A 106 -8.89 -7.90 -5.21
C ILE A 106 -8.12 -9.21 -5.38
N GLU A 107 -7.12 -9.20 -6.27
CA GLU A 107 -6.35 -10.40 -6.56
C GLU A 107 -5.33 -10.72 -5.46
N MET A 108 -5.16 -12.02 -5.23
CA MET A 108 -4.18 -12.55 -4.29
C MET A 108 -2.93 -12.98 -5.06
N HIS A 109 -1.77 -12.63 -4.54
CA HIS A 109 -0.48 -13.03 -5.09
C HIS A 109 0.33 -13.77 -4.03
N GLU A 110 1.27 -14.57 -4.47
CA GLU A 110 2.18 -15.27 -3.57
C GLU A 110 3.59 -15.23 -4.14
N VAL A 111 4.56 -14.80 -3.33
CA VAL A 111 5.96 -14.76 -3.70
C VAL A 111 6.76 -15.29 -2.51
N ASP A 112 7.62 -16.28 -2.75
CA ASP A 112 8.47 -16.90 -1.72
C ASP A 112 7.67 -17.37 -0.50
N GLY A 113 6.46 -17.89 -0.74
CA GLY A 113 5.59 -18.38 0.32
C GLY A 113 4.84 -17.28 1.08
N VAL A 114 4.96 -16.02 0.66
CA VAL A 114 4.28 -14.89 1.28
C VAL A 114 3.08 -14.49 0.43
N CYS A 115 1.90 -14.47 1.05
CA CYS A 115 0.68 -14.04 0.38
C CYS A 115 0.44 -12.55 0.61
N PHE A 116 0.04 -11.86 -0.43
CA PHE A 116 -0.37 -10.45 -0.34
C PHE A 116 -1.39 -10.16 -1.43
N MET A 117 -2.12 -9.07 -1.25
CA MET A 117 -3.09 -8.62 -2.26
C MET A 117 -2.50 -7.51 -3.11
N LEU A 118 -2.98 -7.40 -4.34
CA LEU A 118 -2.51 -6.39 -5.28
C LEU A 118 -3.68 -5.98 -6.19
N LEU A 119 -3.84 -4.69 -6.40
CA LEU A 119 -4.87 -4.18 -7.31
C LEU A 119 -4.51 -4.51 -8.75
N THR A 120 -5.53 -4.69 -9.58
CA THR A 120 -5.33 -4.77 -11.04
C THR A 120 -5.06 -3.38 -11.60
N LEU A 121 -4.65 -3.30 -12.87
CA LEU A 121 -4.44 -2.01 -13.53
C LEU A 121 -5.73 -1.18 -13.56
N GLU A 122 -6.87 -1.82 -13.83
CA GLU A 122 -8.16 -1.13 -13.86
C GLU A 122 -8.51 -0.58 -12.47
N GLN A 123 -8.23 -1.33 -11.42
CA GLN A 123 -8.48 -0.87 -10.05
C GLN A 123 -7.56 0.28 -9.69
N TYR A 124 -6.28 0.22 -10.06
CA TYR A 124 -5.37 1.34 -9.87
C TYR A 124 -5.85 2.57 -10.61
N LEU A 125 -6.32 2.39 -11.83
CA LEU A 125 -6.85 3.51 -12.61
C LEU A 125 -8.01 4.18 -11.88
N ALA A 126 -8.95 3.39 -11.35
CA ALA A 126 -10.08 3.92 -10.59
C ALA A 126 -9.62 4.73 -9.38
N VAL A 127 -8.62 4.23 -8.66
CA VAL A 127 -8.07 4.92 -7.48
C VAL A 127 -7.47 6.27 -7.89
N TYR A 128 -6.62 6.30 -8.90
CA TYR A 128 -5.96 7.54 -9.30
C TYR A 128 -6.93 8.55 -9.91
N GLN A 129 -7.93 8.07 -10.65
CA GLN A 129 -8.97 8.95 -11.18
C GLN A 129 -9.77 9.59 -10.05
N LYS A 130 -10.11 8.82 -9.03
CA LYS A 130 -10.82 9.36 -7.86
C LYS A 130 -9.96 10.36 -7.10
N SER A 131 -8.68 10.03 -6.90
CA SER A 131 -7.74 10.91 -6.21
C SER A 131 -7.58 12.24 -6.94
N SER A 132 -7.49 12.21 -8.28
CA SER A 132 -7.31 13.42 -9.08
C SER A 132 -8.53 14.36 -9.02
N LYS A 133 -9.71 13.82 -8.68
CA LYS A 133 -10.95 14.59 -8.57
C LYS A 133 -11.26 15.04 -7.17
N ASP A 134 -10.46 14.63 -6.19
CA ASP A 134 -10.63 15.04 -4.80
C ASP A 134 -10.23 16.51 -4.67
N GLY A 135 -11.20 17.37 -4.39
CA GLY A 135 -10.98 18.82 -4.33
C GLY A 135 -9.89 19.25 -3.35
N TYR A 136 -9.73 18.52 -2.26
CA TYR A 136 -8.70 18.81 -1.27
C TYR A 136 -7.29 18.64 -1.86
N ARG A 137 -7.10 17.73 -2.80
CA ARG A 137 -5.80 17.38 -3.35
C ARG A 137 -5.49 17.97 -4.72
N VAL A 138 -6.44 18.71 -5.31
CA VAL A 138 -6.31 19.19 -6.68
C VAL A 138 -4.98 19.91 -6.94
N ASN A 139 -4.60 20.85 -6.07
CA ASN A 139 -3.41 21.66 -6.28
C ASN A 139 -2.10 20.93 -6.02
N VAL A 140 -2.12 19.91 -5.16
CA VAL A 140 -0.90 19.25 -4.72
C VAL A 140 -0.63 17.99 -5.52
N ARG A 141 -1.68 17.21 -5.83
CA ARG A 141 -1.53 15.88 -6.41
C ARG A 141 -2.02 15.73 -7.82
N GLN A 142 -2.71 16.73 -8.36
CA GLN A 142 -3.32 16.62 -9.69
C GLN A 142 -2.33 16.19 -10.77
N LYS A 143 -1.13 16.81 -10.78
CA LYS A 143 -0.12 16.48 -11.79
C LYS A 143 0.38 15.04 -11.63
N LYS A 144 0.65 14.62 -10.40
CA LYS A 144 1.13 13.27 -10.12
C LYS A 144 0.09 12.22 -10.49
N ASP A 145 -1.17 12.49 -10.15
CA ASP A 145 -2.25 11.57 -10.46
C ASP A 145 -2.48 11.49 -11.98
N ALA A 146 -2.39 12.61 -12.69
CA ALA A 146 -2.52 12.62 -14.14
C ALA A 146 -1.42 11.81 -14.81
N ASP A 147 -0.19 11.92 -14.32
CA ASP A 147 0.94 11.15 -14.85
C ASP A 147 0.71 9.65 -14.64
N LYS A 148 0.24 9.25 -13.46
CA LYS A 148 -0.05 7.85 -13.16
C LYS A 148 -1.21 7.32 -14.02
N ILE A 149 -2.23 8.13 -14.22
CA ILE A 149 -3.38 7.76 -15.07
C ILE A 149 -2.89 7.48 -16.50
N ARG A 150 -2.09 8.38 -17.05
CA ARG A 150 -1.56 8.20 -18.42
C ARG A 150 -0.68 6.95 -18.51
N PHE A 151 0.15 6.73 -17.48
CA PHE A 151 1.00 5.54 -17.42
C PHE A 151 0.16 4.27 -17.44
N ILE A 152 -0.86 4.19 -16.58
CA ILE A 152 -1.72 3.02 -16.49
C ILE A 152 -2.46 2.79 -17.79
N GLU A 153 -3.02 3.85 -18.37
CA GLU A 153 -3.76 3.74 -19.65
C GLU A 153 -2.88 3.20 -20.75
N SER A 154 -1.59 3.51 -20.73
CA SER A 154 -0.65 2.99 -21.72
C SER A 154 -0.39 1.49 -21.58
N LYS A 155 -0.73 0.90 -20.43
CA LYS A 155 -0.51 -0.51 -20.13
C LYS A 155 -1.78 -1.37 -20.28
N LEU A 156 -2.93 -0.73 -20.42
CA LEU A 156 -4.21 -1.45 -20.57
C LEU A 156 -4.44 -2.05 -21.96
#